data_06e65b2525ce867555dc2b74d9300178
#
_entry.id   06e65b2525ce867555dc2b74d9300178
#
_cell.length_a   1.000
_cell.length_b   1.000
_cell.length_c   1.000
_cell.angle_alpha   90.00
_cell.angle_beta   90.00
_cell.angle_gamma   90.00
#
_symmetry.space_group_name_H-M   'P 1'
#
loop_
_entity.id
_entity.type
_entity.pdbx_description
1 polymer ?
#
loop_
_entity_poly.entity_id
_entity_poly.type
_entity_poly.pdbx_seq_one_letter_code
_entity_poly.pdbx_strand_id
1 'polypeptide(L)'
;MRTDDFDYDLPDELIAQAPAEPRDSCRLLVLDRDGGSGATGLARPIADGGSVEHRVFSDIVDYLEPGDLLVANRTRVMPARLVGRKHGTGGVAETLLLKRREDLDAAGRVWECLVNPGKRLRQPGIVIDYRAGGAHAPETAEVVLTGTIMDFVEDSK
;
A
#
# COMPACT_ATOMS: atom_id res chain seq x y z
N MET A 1 1.25 13.02 26.36
CA MET A 1 0.39 12.33 25.38
C MET A 1 0.86 10.89 25.31
N ARG A 2 0.01 9.91 25.60
CA ARG A 2 0.31 8.48 25.57
C ARG A 2 -0.31 7.88 24.32
N THR A 3 0.17 6.72 23.89
CA THR A 3 -0.40 6.02 22.71
C THR A 3 -1.86 5.65 22.96
N ASP A 4 -2.20 5.29 24.20
CA ASP A 4 -3.56 4.93 24.61
C ASP A 4 -4.57 6.09 24.47
N ASP A 5 -4.09 7.35 24.43
CA ASP A 5 -4.93 8.54 24.24
C ASP A 5 -5.54 8.59 22.82
N PHE A 6 -5.04 7.75 21.90
CA PHE A 6 -5.50 7.62 20.50
C PHE A 6 -6.28 6.34 20.24
N ASP A 7 -6.50 5.53 21.29
CA ASP A 7 -7.28 4.30 21.16
C ASP A 7 -8.77 4.63 21.09
N TYR A 8 -9.44 4.08 20.09
CA TYR A 8 -10.88 4.25 19.88
C TYR A 8 -11.46 3.06 19.12
N ASP A 9 -12.74 2.82 19.29
CA ASP A 9 -13.45 1.78 18.55
C ASP A 9 -13.69 2.24 17.10
N LEU A 10 -13.03 1.55 16.14
CA LEU A 10 -13.16 1.78 14.70
C LEU A 10 -13.97 0.62 14.08
N PRO A 11 -15.24 0.83 13.73
CA PRO A 11 -16.02 -0.18 13.04
C PRO A 11 -15.45 -0.51 11.65
N ASP A 12 -15.37 -1.79 11.31
CA ASP A 12 -14.78 -2.27 10.04
C ASP A 12 -15.46 -1.66 8.80
N GLU A 13 -16.77 -1.39 8.88
CA GLU A 13 -17.55 -0.76 7.80
C GLU A 13 -17.14 0.68 7.49
N LEU A 14 -16.44 1.34 8.40
CA LEU A 14 -15.91 2.70 8.18
C LEU A 14 -14.56 2.70 7.46
N ILE A 15 -13.94 1.53 7.28
CA ILE A 15 -12.69 1.38 6.53
C ILE A 15 -13.01 1.18 5.05
N ALA A 16 -12.72 2.19 4.23
CA ALA A 16 -12.98 2.13 2.80
C ALA A 16 -12.16 1.01 2.13
N GLN A 17 -12.85 0.12 1.40
CA GLN A 17 -12.25 -1.00 0.66
C GLN A 17 -12.00 -0.68 -0.81
N ALA A 18 -12.59 0.39 -1.32
CA ALA A 18 -12.42 0.87 -2.69
C ALA A 18 -12.25 2.39 -2.70
N PRO A 19 -11.47 2.94 -3.64
CA PRO A 19 -11.37 4.39 -3.80
C PRO A 19 -12.71 4.97 -4.29
N ALA A 20 -12.93 6.26 -4.00
CA ALA A 20 -14.03 7.00 -4.61
C ALA A 20 -13.82 7.14 -6.13
N GLU A 21 -14.90 7.15 -6.89
CA GLU A 21 -14.87 7.36 -8.34
C GLU A 21 -15.88 8.46 -8.73
N PRO A 22 -15.43 9.58 -9.30
CA PRO A 22 -14.03 9.98 -9.56
C PRO A 22 -13.22 10.18 -8.26
N ARG A 23 -11.89 10.09 -8.34
CA ARG A 23 -11.03 10.08 -7.14
C ARG A 23 -11.13 11.34 -6.29
N ASP A 24 -11.38 12.48 -6.90
CA ASP A 24 -11.54 13.79 -6.26
C ASP A 24 -12.91 13.98 -5.60
N SER A 25 -13.84 13.03 -5.75
CA SER A 25 -15.09 13.00 -5.00
C SER A 25 -14.96 12.41 -3.58
N CYS A 26 -13.77 12.00 -3.18
CA CYS A 26 -13.54 11.50 -1.83
C CYS A 26 -13.73 12.61 -0.78
N ARG A 27 -14.00 12.20 0.46
CA ARG A 27 -14.20 13.14 1.59
C ARG A 27 -12.91 13.86 1.95
N LEU A 28 -13.00 15.14 2.26
CA LEU A 28 -11.95 15.99 2.79
C LEU A 28 -12.34 16.42 4.21
N LEU A 29 -11.42 16.24 5.15
CA LEU A 29 -11.52 16.77 6.50
C LEU A 29 -10.62 18.02 6.60
N VAL A 30 -11.21 19.17 6.86
CA VAL A 30 -10.48 20.42 7.06
C VAL A 30 -10.42 20.71 8.56
N LEU A 31 -9.21 20.90 9.07
CA LEU A 31 -8.96 21.26 10.46
C LEU A 31 -8.38 22.68 10.50
N ASP A 32 -9.14 23.61 11.08
CA ASP A 32 -8.65 24.93 11.39
C ASP A 32 -8.23 24.99 12.88
N ARG A 33 -6.97 25.31 13.13
CA ARG A 33 -6.39 25.37 14.48
C ARG A 33 -6.78 26.63 15.24
N ASP A 34 -6.97 27.73 14.53
CA ASP A 34 -7.13 29.05 15.14
C ASP A 34 -8.62 29.42 15.38
N GLY A 35 -9.52 28.50 15.08
CA GLY A 35 -10.96 28.71 15.24
C GLY A 35 -11.53 29.82 14.35
N GLY A 36 -10.77 30.16 13.29
CA GLY A 36 -11.24 31.06 12.24
C GLY A 36 -12.53 30.52 11.64
N SER A 37 -13.44 31.43 11.36
CA SER A 37 -14.69 31.11 10.68
C SER A 37 -14.38 30.46 9.35
N GLY A 38 -14.46 29.12 9.29
CA GLY A 38 -14.38 28.41 8.02
C GLY A 38 -15.31 29.10 7.03
N ALA A 39 -14.87 29.25 5.79
CA ALA A 39 -15.53 30.05 4.74
C ALA A 39 -17.04 29.78 4.54
N THR A 40 -17.59 28.76 5.19
CA THR A 40 -18.97 28.29 4.99
C THR A 40 -19.87 28.24 6.21
N GLY A 41 -19.34 28.52 7.42
CA GLY A 41 -20.15 28.46 8.64
C GLY A 41 -20.60 27.04 9.06
N LEU A 42 -20.10 25.98 8.42
CA LEU A 42 -20.41 24.58 8.72
C LEU A 42 -19.39 23.93 9.66
N ALA A 43 -18.38 24.68 10.08
CA ALA A 43 -17.32 24.19 10.95
C ALA A 43 -17.84 23.86 12.35
N ARG A 44 -17.48 22.71 12.89
CA ARG A 44 -17.79 22.30 14.26
C ARG A 44 -16.62 22.64 15.17
N PRO A 45 -16.83 23.42 16.27
CA PRO A 45 -15.76 23.74 17.21
C PRO A 45 -15.21 22.46 17.88
N ILE A 46 -13.89 22.43 18.10
CA ILE A 46 -13.18 21.41 18.88
C ILE A 46 -12.65 22.00 20.19
N ALA A 47 -12.29 21.13 21.16
CA ALA A 47 -12.02 21.51 22.56
C ALA A 47 -10.93 22.58 22.76
N ASP A 48 -9.96 22.69 21.82
CA ASP A 48 -8.81 23.62 21.93
C ASP A 48 -8.98 24.91 21.10
N GLY A 49 -10.20 25.30 20.77
CA GLY A 49 -10.49 26.52 20.03
C GLY A 49 -10.44 26.42 18.52
N GLY A 50 -10.03 25.23 17.97
CA GLY A 50 -10.07 24.97 16.55
C GLY A 50 -11.46 24.56 16.04
N SER A 51 -11.57 24.32 14.75
CA SER A 51 -12.79 23.81 14.13
C SER A 51 -12.52 22.72 13.09
N VAL A 52 -13.50 21.83 12.91
CA VAL A 52 -13.46 20.75 11.91
C VAL A 52 -14.61 20.95 10.93
N GLU A 53 -14.29 20.87 9.65
CA GLU A 53 -15.27 20.93 8.57
C GLU A 53 -15.15 19.70 7.67
N HIS A 54 -16.28 19.14 7.21
CA HIS A 54 -16.35 18.05 6.25
C HIS A 54 -16.66 18.60 4.87
N ARG A 55 -15.78 18.27 3.91
CA ARG A 55 -15.82 18.71 2.52
C ARG A 55 -15.65 17.55 1.56
N VAL A 56 -15.63 17.84 0.26
CA VAL A 56 -15.21 16.95 -0.82
C VAL A 56 -13.81 17.38 -1.27
N PHE A 57 -12.96 16.44 -1.68
CA PHE A 57 -11.57 16.75 -2.01
C PHE A 57 -11.43 17.76 -3.15
N SER A 58 -12.36 17.80 -4.11
CA SER A 58 -12.41 18.82 -5.16
C SER A 58 -12.45 20.26 -4.62
N ASP A 59 -12.96 20.48 -3.38
CA ASP A 59 -13.04 21.79 -2.75
C ASP A 59 -11.67 22.30 -2.26
N ILE A 60 -10.60 21.49 -2.34
CA ILE A 60 -9.26 21.88 -1.90
C ILE A 60 -8.77 23.17 -2.57
N VAL A 61 -9.25 23.42 -3.77
CA VAL A 61 -8.91 24.65 -4.53
C VAL A 61 -9.34 25.93 -3.80
N ASP A 62 -10.37 25.86 -2.96
CA ASP A 62 -10.90 27.00 -2.20
C ASP A 62 -9.99 27.38 -1.01
N TYR A 63 -9.05 26.50 -0.67
CA TYR A 63 -8.09 26.67 0.43
C TYR A 63 -6.69 27.06 -0.04
N LEU A 64 -6.48 27.16 -1.34
CA LEU A 64 -5.17 27.50 -1.93
C LEU A 64 -5.12 28.96 -2.35
N GLU A 65 -4.03 29.63 -2.00
CA GLU A 65 -3.80 31.05 -2.34
C GLU A 65 -2.63 31.18 -3.32
N PRO A 66 -2.57 32.28 -4.11
CA PRO A 66 -1.44 32.58 -4.96
C PRO A 66 -0.13 32.65 -4.14
N GLY A 67 0.82 31.77 -4.46
CA GLY A 67 2.09 31.66 -3.73
C GLY A 67 2.22 30.37 -2.93
N ASP A 68 1.14 29.62 -2.75
CA ASP A 68 1.19 28.30 -2.12
C ASP A 68 1.96 27.30 -2.98
N LEU A 69 2.73 26.43 -2.32
CA LEU A 69 3.46 25.35 -2.97
C LEU A 69 2.77 24.01 -2.70
N LEU A 70 2.17 23.43 -3.73
CA LEU A 70 1.58 22.10 -3.66
C LEU A 70 2.63 21.02 -4.00
N VAL A 71 2.99 20.20 -3.02
CA VAL A 71 3.92 19.09 -3.20
C VAL A 71 3.15 17.79 -3.31
N ALA A 72 3.28 17.10 -4.44
CA ALA A 72 2.61 15.83 -4.69
C ALA A 72 3.60 14.72 -5.05
N ASN A 73 3.31 13.49 -4.63
CA ASN A 73 4.09 12.32 -5.00
C ASN A 73 3.69 11.86 -6.42
N ARG A 74 4.68 11.75 -7.32
CA ARG A 74 4.51 11.24 -8.70
C ARG A 74 4.98 9.81 -8.89
N THR A 75 5.51 9.17 -7.86
CA THR A 75 5.99 7.80 -7.97
C THR A 75 4.81 6.84 -8.16
N ARG A 76 5.04 5.81 -8.97
CA ARG A 76 4.11 4.69 -9.08
C ARG A 76 4.57 3.58 -8.14
N VAL A 77 3.65 3.08 -7.35
CA VAL A 77 3.91 1.89 -6.53
C VAL A 77 3.99 0.69 -7.47
N MET A 78 5.12 -0.01 -7.42
CA MET A 78 5.27 -1.29 -8.12
C MET A 78 4.45 -2.35 -7.34
N PRO A 79 3.62 -3.19 -8.00
CA PRO A 79 2.95 -4.31 -7.35
C PRO A 79 3.99 -5.40 -7.01
N ALA A 80 4.74 -5.17 -5.93
CA ALA A 80 5.90 -5.97 -5.55
C ALA A 80 5.55 -7.27 -4.82
N ARG A 81 4.29 -7.44 -4.40
CA ARG A 81 3.81 -8.65 -3.72
C ARG A 81 3.26 -9.63 -4.74
N LEU A 82 3.96 -10.73 -4.91
CA LEU A 82 3.61 -11.81 -5.83
C LEU A 82 3.14 -13.02 -5.02
N VAL A 83 1.96 -13.53 -5.34
CA VAL A 83 1.45 -14.77 -4.73
C VAL A 83 1.41 -15.85 -5.80
N GLY A 84 2.11 -16.95 -5.53
CA GLY A 84 2.26 -18.07 -6.43
C GLY A 84 2.13 -19.41 -5.72
N ARG A 85 2.48 -20.47 -6.41
CA ARG A 85 2.50 -21.82 -5.87
C ARG A 85 3.84 -22.48 -6.16
N LYS A 86 4.34 -23.24 -5.18
CA LYS A 86 5.54 -24.03 -5.33
C LYS A 86 5.31 -25.08 -6.43
N HIS A 87 6.18 -25.08 -7.43
CA HIS A 87 6.14 -26.04 -8.53
C HIS A 87 6.17 -27.48 -8.02
N GLY A 88 5.34 -28.34 -8.55
CA GLY A 88 5.25 -29.77 -8.23
C GLY A 88 4.50 -30.10 -6.94
N THR A 89 4.48 -29.24 -5.92
CA THR A 89 3.78 -29.50 -4.64
C THR A 89 2.52 -28.67 -4.41
N GLY A 90 2.31 -27.62 -5.20
CA GLY A 90 1.13 -26.75 -5.13
C GLY A 90 1.05 -25.86 -3.89
N GLY A 91 2.02 -25.94 -2.96
CA GLY A 91 2.00 -25.12 -1.73
C GLY A 91 2.05 -23.63 -2.04
N VAL A 92 1.20 -22.84 -1.38
CA VAL A 92 1.16 -21.39 -1.56
C VAL A 92 2.49 -20.77 -1.13
N ALA A 93 3.01 -19.86 -1.94
CA ALA A 93 4.23 -19.10 -1.70
C ALA A 93 3.98 -17.63 -2.03
N GLU A 94 4.32 -16.76 -1.09
CA GLU A 94 4.29 -15.32 -1.27
C GLU A 94 5.71 -14.80 -1.39
N THR A 95 5.94 -13.91 -2.34
CA THR A 95 7.24 -13.27 -2.58
C THR A 95 7.03 -11.76 -2.61
N LEU A 96 7.73 -11.03 -1.77
CA LEU A 96 7.77 -9.58 -1.79
C LEU A 96 9.11 -9.11 -2.35
N LEU A 97 9.08 -8.50 -3.54
CA LEU A 97 10.26 -7.94 -4.19
C LEU A 97 10.75 -6.71 -3.42
N LEU A 98 12.01 -6.68 -2.99
CA LEU A 98 12.61 -5.60 -2.24
C LEU A 98 13.57 -4.76 -3.08
N LYS A 99 14.56 -5.42 -3.68
CA LYS A 99 15.64 -4.75 -4.39
C LYS A 99 16.07 -5.55 -5.61
N ARG A 100 16.22 -4.86 -6.74
CA ARG A 100 16.79 -5.44 -7.96
C ARG A 100 18.31 -5.58 -7.79
N ARG A 101 18.83 -6.72 -8.15
CA ARG A 101 20.26 -7.06 -8.01
C ARG A 101 20.93 -7.03 -9.39
N GLU A 102 21.14 -5.83 -9.90
CA GLU A 102 21.83 -5.62 -11.19
C GLU A 102 23.30 -6.03 -11.16
N ASP A 103 23.87 -6.11 -9.96
CA ASP A 103 25.21 -6.64 -9.70
C ASP A 103 25.32 -8.15 -9.98
N LEU A 104 24.22 -8.89 -9.90
CA LEU A 104 24.17 -10.34 -10.18
C LEU A 104 23.64 -10.64 -11.59
N ASP A 105 22.81 -9.79 -12.14
CA ASP A 105 22.27 -9.93 -13.49
C ASP A 105 21.94 -8.55 -14.08
N ALA A 106 22.72 -8.11 -15.05
CA ALA A 106 22.54 -6.83 -15.74
C ALA A 106 21.18 -6.74 -16.48
N ALA A 107 20.56 -7.86 -16.85
CA ALA A 107 19.22 -7.90 -17.39
C ALA A 107 18.13 -7.64 -16.34
N GLY A 108 18.51 -7.61 -15.05
CA GLY A 108 17.67 -7.26 -13.93
C GLY A 108 16.58 -8.28 -13.61
N ARG A 109 16.81 -9.53 -13.86
CA ARG A 109 15.89 -10.63 -13.54
C ARG A 109 16.08 -11.14 -12.12
N VAL A 110 17.20 -10.79 -11.46
CA VAL A 110 17.52 -11.19 -10.08
C VAL A 110 17.06 -10.13 -9.10
N TRP A 111 16.35 -10.56 -8.06
CA TRP A 111 15.80 -9.70 -7.04
C TRP A 111 16.08 -10.24 -5.64
N GLU A 112 16.36 -9.36 -4.72
CA GLU A 112 16.28 -9.63 -3.30
C GLU A 112 14.82 -9.56 -2.87
N CYS A 113 14.35 -10.60 -2.14
CA CYS A 113 12.95 -10.78 -1.83
C CYS A 113 12.75 -11.28 -0.40
N LEU A 114 11.64 -10.92 0.22
CA LEU A 114 11.11 -11.69 1.34
C LEU A 114 10.19 -12.78 0.81
N VAL A 115 10.25 -13.96 1.42
CA VAL A 115 9.40 -15.11 1.06
C VAL A 115 8.63 -15.64 2.25
N ASN A 116 7.38 -16.02 2.03
CA ASN A 116 6.51 -16.61 3.04
C ASN A 116 5.81 -17.86 2.47
N PRO A 117 5.80 -19.01 3.19
CA PRO A 117 6.43 -19.30 4.49
C PRO A 117 7.94 -19.50 4.37
N GLY A 118 8.72 -18.70 5.11
CA GLY A 118 10.18 -18.68 5.02
C GLY A 118 10.83 -20.04 5.24
N LYS A 119 10.42 -20.80 6.26
CA LYS A 119 10.99 -22.12 6.59
C LYS A 119 10.86 -23.16 5.46
N ARG A 120 9.78 -23.10 4.67
CA ARG A 120 9.50 -24.08 3.60
C ARG A 120 10.12 -23.70 2.25
N LEU A 121 10.57 -22.46 2.15
CA LEU A 121 11.16 -21.89 0.94
C LEU A 121 12.67 -21.65 1.07
N ARG A 122 13.28 -21.98 2.21
CA ARG A 122 14.72 -21.83 2.48
C ARG A 122 15.58 -22.94 1.85
N GLN A 123 15.45 -23.11 0.56
CA GLN A 123 16.32 -24.02 -0.20
C GLN A 123 16.54 -23.45 -1.60
N PRO A 124 17.80 -23.28 -2.05
CA PRO A 124 18.09 -22.96 -3.44
C PRO A 124 17.48 -23.99 -4.40
N GLY A 125 17.06 -23.53 -5.57
CA GLY A 125 16.44 -24.40 -6.58
C GLY A 125 14.92 -24.58 -6.44
N ILE A 126 14.29 -24.06 -5.39
CA ILE A 126 12.83 -24.05 -5.30
C ILE A 126 12.26 -23.12 -6.38
N VAL A 127 11.33 -23.67 -7.16
CA VAL A 127 10.62 -22.95 -8.22
C VAL A 127 9.23 -22.59 -7.76
N ILE A 128 8.80 -21.36 -8.04
CA ILE A 128 7.48 -20.82 -7.73
C ILE A 128 6.83 -20.36 -9.02
N ASP A 129 5.63 -20.88 -9.29
CA ASP A 129 4.81 -20.52 -10.45
C ASP A 129 3.80 -19.43 -10.04
N TYR A 130 3.84 -18.28 -10.71
CA TYR A 130 2.88 -17.20 -10.56
C TYR A 130 1.90 -17.23 -11.73
N ARG A 131 0.62 -17.28 -11.41
CA ARG A 131 -0.44 -17.48 -12.40
C ARG A 131 -1.26 -16.22 -12.62
N ALA A 132 -1.84 -16.10 -13.80
CA ALA A 132 -2.82 -15.06 -14.09
C ALA A 132 -3.98 -15.15 -13.10
N GLY A 133 -4.36 -14.00 -12.47
CA GLY A 133 -5.36 -13.96 -11.40
C GLY A 133 -4.80 -14.02 -9.97
N GLY A 134 -3.48 -14.17 -9.81
CA GLY A 134 -2.79 -14.04 -8.51
C GLY A 134 -3.16 -15.11 -7.48
N ALA A 135 -3.38 -14.70 -6.22
CA ALA A 135 -3.59 -15.60 -5.07
C ALA A 135 -4.78 -16.57 -5.24
N HIS A 136 -5.81 -16.14 -5.95
CA HIS A 136 -7.05 -16.89 -6.16
C HIS A 136 -7.10 -17.61 -7.49
N ALA A 137 -5.99 -17.59 -8.26
CA ALA A 137 -5.93 -18.25 -9.55
C ALA A 137 -6.15 -19.76 -9.41
N PRO A 138 -7.02 -20.38 -10.24
CA PRO A 138 -7.16 -21.83 -10.29
C PRO A 138 -5.85 -22.47 -10.75
N GLU A 139 -5.61 -23.74 -10.39
CA GLU A 139 -4.41 -24.47 -10.80
C GLU A 139 -4.25 -24.62 -12.32
N THR A 140 -5.36 -24.51 -13.04
CA THR A 140 -5.41 -24.54 -14.50
C THR A 140 -5.10 -23.20 -15.16
N ALA A 141 -5.00 -22.10 -14.38
CA ALA A 141 -4.67 -20.80 -14.94
C ALA A 141 -3.24 -20.78 -15.50
N GLU A 142 -3.03 -19.97 -16.53
CA GLU A 142 -1.75 -19.81 -17.19
C GLU A 142 -0.68 -19.32 -16.21
N VAL A 143 0.53 -19.94 -16.27
CA VAL A 143 1.71 -19.46 -15.55
C VAL A 143 2.29 -18.29 -16.33
N VAL A 144 2.20 -17.08 -15.74
CA VAL A 144 2.66 -15.84 -16.38
C VAL A 144 4.08 -15.46 -15.99
N LEU A 145 4.56 -16.01 -14.85
CA LEU A 145 5.91 -15.78 -14.37
C LEU A 145 6.36 -16.98 -13.55
N THR A 146 7.64 -17.32 -13.66
CA THR A 146 8.29 -18.34 -12.81
C THR A 146 9.49 -17.73 -12.12
N GLY A 147 9.56 -17.90 -10.80
CA GLY A 147 10.69 -17.48 -9.97
C GLY A 147 11.43 -18.68 -9.42
N THR A 148 12.76 -18.60 -9.37
CA THR A 148 13.60 -19.62 -8.74
C THR A 148 14.38 -19.01 -7.59
N ILE A 149 14.35 -19.64 -6.43
CA ILE A 149 15.17 -19.25 -5.30
C ILE A 149 16.61 -19.64 -5.57
N MET A 150 17.50 -18.66 -5.63
CA MET A 150 18.90 -18.86 -5.95
C MET A 150 19.75 -19.05 -4.69
N ASP A 151 19.60 -18.18 -3.72
CA ASP A 151 20.37 -18.15 -2.49
C ASP A 151 19.67 -17.34 -1.39
N PHE A 152 20.26 -17.29 -0.19
CA PHE A 152 19.75 -16.54 0.96
C PHE A 152 20.73 -15.45 1.37
N VAL A 153 20.22 -14.28 1.72
CA VAL A 153 20.97 -13.20 2.31
C VAL A 153 20.94 -13.37 3.84
N GLU A 154 22.09 -13.47 4.48
CA GLU A 154 22.22 -13.84 5.90
C GLU A 154 21.64 -12.82 6.90
N ASP A 155 21.29 -11.61 6.50
CA ASP A 155 20.87 -10.51 7.41
C ASP A 155 19.36 -10.28 7.54
N SER A 156 18.53 -11.18 7.09
CA SER A 156 17.08 -11.09 7.32
C SER A 156 16.67 -11.76 8.64
N LYS A 157 16.77 -10.99 9.73
CA LYS A 157 16.13 -11.34 11.02
C LYS A 157 14.63 -11.10 10.96
#